data_518d72dc8216bf60dd09bbcfeb2c2719
#
_entry.id   518d72dc8216bf60dd09bbcfeb2c2719
#
_cell.length_a   1.000
_cell.length_b   1.000
_cell.length_c   1.000
_cell.angle_alpha   90.00
_cell.angle_beta   90.00
_cell.angle_gamma   90.00
#
_symmetry.space_group_name_H-M   'P 1'
#
loop_
_entity.id
_entity.type
_entity.pdbx_description
1 polymer ?
#
loop_
_entity_poly.entity_id
_entity_poly.type
_entity_poly.pdbx_seq_one_letter_code
_entity_poly.pdbx_strand_id
1 'polypeptide(L)'
;MSFRFFILFCILAGLFVSGSEKIEGMEAVYLRGKLLTQKKEVLLSEIAKLPDGMKDKIVLRNLNAPVVIRPENLKEVLAGIPVSGKETLVLPLDSELDPEELEESLRKEVSKLPQDKEGDFKISYLNGDRFVPSQGVELKWAGLPQVIHPGQIVASLDFYFENRKVHTQRIKFKLERRMNALFAKKEIRKGQKLQADDLEERTVYMEESFTDGISSKDVGSTALKDLQIGELLRKKQFRFLFDVQRGGDVNLVYTKGNLVVKSKTKALSSGNIGEIVDVSSHSKEGKISARVVEKGTVLLEN
;
A
#
# COMPACT_ATOMS: atom_id res chain seq x y z
N MET A 1 34.01 16.13 19.15
CA MET A 1 34.07 15.97 20.61
C MET A 1 33.53 14.57 20.90
N SER A 2 34.41 13.69 21.39
CA SER A 2 34.17 12.25 21.57
C SER A 2 33.62 12.03 22.98
N PHE A 3 32.38 11.58 23.12
CA PHE A 3 31.84 11.16 24.42
C PHE A 3 32.01 9.63 24.53
N ARG A 4 33.02 9.25 25.31
CA ARG A 4 33.19 7.90 25.80
C ARG A 4 32.31 7.73 27.05
N PHE A 5 31.27 6.91 26.97
CA PHE A 5 30.51 6.48 28.15
C PHE A 5 31.25 5.36 28.84
N PHE A 6 31.70 5.63 30.06
CA PHE A 6 32.26 4.67 31.02
C PHE A 6 31.08 3.88 31.63
N ILE A 7 31.09 2.56 31.46
CA ILE A 7 30.22 1.66 32.21
C ILE A 7 30.90 1.39 33.55
N LEU A 8 30.28 1.85 34.61
CA LEU A 8 30.69 1.59 35.99
C LEU A 8 30.22 0.19 36.39
N PHE A 9 31.16 -0.75 36.49
CA PHE A 9 30.95 -2.08 37.04
C PHE A 9 31.12 -2.04 38.55
N CYS A 10 30.07 -2.39 39.34
CA CYS A 10 30.26 -2.71 40.76
C CYS A 10 30.82 -4.12 40.89
N ILE A 11 32.08 -4.19 41.29
CA ILE A 11 32.75 -5.42 41.65
C ILE A 11 32.42 -5.72 43.12
N LEU A 12 31.77 -6.86 43.36
CA LEU A 12 31.75 -7.50 44.70
C LEU A 12 32.79 -8.60 44.64
N ALA A 13 33.88 -8.34 45.38
CA ALA A 13 34.94 -9.28 45.60
C ALA A 13 34.50 -10.37 46.57
N GLY A 14 34.75 -11.63 46.25
CA GLY A 14 34.50 -12.75 47.13
C GLY A 14 34.98 -14.09 46.59
N LEU A 15 36.19 -14.48 46.99
CA LEU A 15 36.75 -15.84 47.05
C LEU A 15 37.13 -16.55 45.74
N PHE A 16 38.40 -16.51 45.46
CA PHE A 16 39.14 -17.44 44.60
C PHE A 16 39.00 -18.88 45.11
N VAL A 17 38.43 -19.75 44.28
CA VAL A 17 38.74 -21.19 44.30
C VAL A 17 39.28 -21.54 42.93
N SER A 18 40.59 -21.76 42.91
CA SER A 18 41.33 -22.30 41.78
C SER A 18 40.94 -23.78 41.60
N GLY A 19 40.30 -24.05 40.49
CA GLY A 19 40.01 -25.41 40.05
C GLY A 19 39.59 -25.35 38.57
N SER A 20 40.56 -25.41 37.66
CA SER A 20 40.30 -25.60 36.24
C SER A 20 40.02 -27.08 35.98
N GLU A 21 38.82 -27.54 36.29
CA GLU A 21 38.29 -28.76 35.69
C GLU A 21 37.81 -28.44 34.28
N LYS A 22 38.51 -28.94 33.27
CA LYS A 22 38.01 -29.07 31.93
C LYS A 22 36.76 -29.95 31.97
N ILE A 23 35.59 -29.37 31.90
CA ILE A 23 34.34 -30.11 31.74
C ILE A 23 34.32 -30.57 30.28
N GLU A 24 34.82 -31.78 30.01
CA GLU A 24 34.63 -32.50 28.75
C GLU A 24 33.13 -32.85 28.62
N GLY A 25 32.44 -32.35 27.58
CA GLY A 25 31.08 -32.73 27.25
C GLY A 25 30.01 -31.63 27.42
N MET A 26 30.39 -30.43 27.82
CA MET A 26 29.38 -29.35 27.94
C MET A 26 29.04 -28.79 26.58
N GLU A 27 27.78 -28.97 26.16
CA GLU A 27 27.26 -28.37 24.93
C GLU A 27 27.36 -26.82 24.97
N ALA A 28 27.72 -26.23 23.86
CA ALA A 28 27.85 -24.78 23.74
C ALA A 28 26.49 -24.06 23.78
N VAL A 29 26.44 -22.86 24.33
CA VAL A 29 25.34 -21.93 24.22
C VAL A 29 25.40 -21.27 22.84
N TYR A 30 24.34 -21.35 22.05
CA TYR A 30 24.26 -20.81 20.68
C TYR A 30 23.44 -19.53 20.64
N LEU A 31 24.09 -18.39 20.35
CA LEU A 31 23.41 -17.10 20.20
C LEU A 31 22.48 -17.11 19.00
N ARG A 32 21.29 -16.52 19.19
CA ARG A 32 20.34 -16.21 18.12
C ARG A 32 20.69 -14.83 17.55
N GLY A 33 20.47 -14.61 16.26
CA GLY A 33 20.88 -13.34 15.62
C GLY A 33 20.11 -12.11 16.08
N LYS A 34 18.87 -12.27 16.56
CA LYS A 34 18.00 -11.14 16.92
C LYS A 34 16.90 -11.55 17.89
N LEU A 35 16.57 -10.62 18.81
CA LEU A 35 15.39 -10.66 19.67
C LEU A 35 14.66 -9.32 19.62
N LEU A 36 13.35 -9.33 19.40
CA LEU A 36 12.46 -8.19 19.60
C LEU A 36 11.62 -8.50 20.84
N THR A 37 11.53 -7.56 21.78
CA THR A 37 10.82 -7.80 23.04
C THR A 37 10.24 -6.52 23.64
N GLN A 38 9.07 -6.62 24.25
CA GLN A 38 8.47 -5.57 25.08
C GLN A 38 8.88 -5.69 26.56
N LYS A 39 9.61 -6.74 26.89
CA LYS A 39 10.08 -6.97 28.26
C LYS A 39 11.29 -6.09 28.56
N LYS A 40 11.37 -5.59 29.80
CA LYS A 40 12.54 -4.86 30.29
C LYS A 40 13.66 -5.76 30.81
N GLU A 41 13.35 -7.03 31.05
CA GLU A 41 14.34 -8.06 31.43
C GLU A 41 14.41 -9.10 30.31
N VAL A 42 15.63 -9.54 29.99
CA VAL A 42 15.89 -10.53 28.94
C VAL A 42 16.59 -11.71 29.57
N LEU A 43 16.04 -12.89 29.33
CA LEU A 43 16.60 -14.17 29.76
C LEU A 43 17.57 -14.70 28.72
N LEU A 44 18.50 -15.50 29.16
CA LEU A 44 19.48 -16.14 28.29
C LEU A 44 18.82 -17.05 27.25
N SER A 45 17.79 -17.78 27.64
CA SER A 45 16.98 -18.63 26.72
C SER A 45 16.28 -17.86 25.59
N GLU A 46 16.02 -16.57 25.75
CA GLU A 46 15.40 -15.73 24.72
C GLU A 46 16.40 -15.33 23.63
N ILE A 47 17.68 -15.18 23.98
CA ILE A 47 18.75 -14.77 23.08
C ILE A 47 19.65 -15.92 22.60
N ALA A 48 19.52 -17.08 23.20
CA ALA A 48 20.37 -18.24 22.89
C ALA A 48 19.61 -19.56 22.97
N LYS A 49 20.13 -20.58 22.29
CA LYS A 49 19.76 -21.97 22.54
C LYS A 49 20.65 -22.48 23.66
N LEU A 50 20.06 -22.95 24.75
CA LEU A 50 20.74 -23.47 25.93
C LEU A 50 20.91 -24.98 25.82
N PRO A 51 22.00 -25.55 26.39
CA PRO A 51 22.14 -26.98 26.65
C PRO A 51 21.05 -27.50 27.58
N ASP A 52 20.76 -28.81 27.47
CA ASP A 52 19.78 -29.47 28.34
C ASP A 52 20.20 -29.40 29.84
N GLY A 53 19.21 -29.10 30.68
CA GLY A 53 19.42 -28.99 32.13
C GLY A 53 20.06 -27.67 32.58
N MET A 54 20.46 -26.79 31.68
CA MET A 54 20.99 -25.49 32.06
C MET A 54 19.92 -24.57 32.62
N LYS A 55 20.15 -24.01 33.83
CA LYS A 55 19.25 -23.01 34.41
C LYS A 55 19.30 -21.71 33.65
N ASP A 56 18.14 -21.15 33.35
CA ASP A 56 18.04 -19.86 32.72
C ASP A 56 18.54 -18.73 33.63
N LYS A 57 19.08 -17.69 33.02
CA LYS A 57 19.63 -16.53 33.73
C LYS A 57 19.17 -15.23 33.09
N ILE A 58 18.99 -14.19 33.89
CA ILE A 58 18.75 -12.83 33.37
C ILE A 58 20.10 -12.29 32.86
N VAL A 59 20.11 -11.88 31.59
CA VAL A 59 21.32 -11.33 30.92
C VAL A 59 21.23 -9.81 30.73
N LEU A 60 20.03 -9.26 30.66
CA LEU A 60 19.80 -7.81 30.61
C LEU A 60 18.68 -7.42 31.58
N ARG A 61 18.86 -6.27 32.20
CA ARG A 61 17.82 -5.60 33.02
C ARG A 61 17.65 -4.16 32.54
N ASN A 62 16.43 -3.64 32.71
CA ASN A 62 16.08 -2.26 32.32
C ASN A 62 16.38 -1.95 30.84
N LEU A 63 16.02 -2.89 29.96
CA LEU A 63 16.16 -2.72 28.53
C LEU A 63 15.30 -1.54 28.06
N ASN A 64 15.94 -0.47 27.57
CA ASN A 64 15.30 0.76 27.08
C ASN A 64 15.94 1.28 25.78
N ALA A 65 16.96 0.61 25.29
CA ALA A 65 17.65 0.93 24.05
C ALA A 65 18.15 -0.36 23.37
N PRO A 66 18.42 -0.36 22.06
CA PRO A 66 19.02 -1.49 21.37
C PRO A 66 20.36 -1.90 22.01
N VAL A 67 20.53 -3.20 22.21
CA VAL A 67 21.76 -3.75 22.80
C VAL A 67 22.29 -4.88 21.92
N VAL A 68 23.58 -4.84 21.61
CA VAL A 68 24.28 -5.95 20.93
C VAL A 68 24.98 -6.80 21.98
N ILE A 69 24.57 -8.05 22.11
CA ILE A 69 25.18 -9.03 23.00
C ILE A 69 26.10 -9.92 22.17
N ARG A 70 27.40 -9.92 22.53
CA ARG A 70 28.43 -10.75 21.93
C ARG A 70 28.84 -11.88 22.88
N PRO A 71 29.48 -12.95 22.38
CA PRO A 71 29.98 -14.03 23.22
C PRO A 71 30.85 -13.55 24.40
N GLU A 72 31.63 -12.48 24.19
CA GLU A 72 32.48 -11.91 25.23
C GLU A 72 31.69 -11.35 26.40
N ASN A 73 30.51 -10.78 26.15
CA ASN A 73 29.65 -10.21 27.18
C ASN A 73 29.01 -11.26 28.10
N LEU A 74 28.97 -12.52 27.67
CA LEU A 74 28.38 -13.63 28.42
C LEU A 74 29.37 -14.49 29.17
N LYS A 75 30.69 -14.30 29.01
CA LYS A 75 31.73 -15.12 29.62
C LYS A 75 31.62 -15.20 31.15
N GLU A 76 31.39 -14.06 31.80
CA GLU A 76 31.23 -13.99 33.26
C GLU A 76 29.91 -14.63 33.72
N VAL A 77 28.84 -14.44 32.98
CA VAL A 77 27.51 -14.98 33.29
C VAL A 77 27.50 -16.51 33.18
N LEU A 78 28.26 -17.03 32.23
CA LEU A 78 28.25 -18.47 31.88
C LEU A 78 29.38 -19.28 32.52
N ALA A 79 30.26 -18.65 33.31
CA ALA A 79 31.29 -19.34 34.13
C ALA A 79 32.08 -20.44 33.37
N GLY A 80 32.53 -20.11 32.14
CA GLY A 80 33.35 -21.03 31.34
C GLY A 80 32.62 -21.92 30.33
N ILE A 81 31.29 -21.86 30.25
CA ILE A 81 30.54 -22.56 29.20
C ILE A 81 30.84 -21.89 27.84
N PRO A 82 31.18 -22.70 26.80
CA PRO A 82 31.44 -22.13 25.48
C PRO A 82 30.22 -21.42 24.89
N VAL A 83 30.43 -20.24 24.31
CA VAL A 83 29.40 -19.51 23.60
C VAL A 83 29.75 -19.50 22.13
N SER A 84 28.80 -19.93 21.28
CA SER A 84 28.91 -19.95 19.83
C SER A 84 27.91 -18.94 19.20
N GLY A 85 28.22 -18.50 17.99
CA GLY A 85 27.45 -17.46 17.27
C GLY A 85 28.22 -16.16 17.25
N LYS A 86 27.76 -15.23 16.38
CA LYS A 86 28.43 -13.93 16.23
C LYS A 86 27.98 -12.94 17.31
N GLU A 87 26.69 -12.63 17.30
CA GLU A 87 26.08 -11.67 18.21
C GLU A 87 24.55 -11.81 18.18
N THR A 88 23.89 -11.30 19.20
CA THR A 88 22.43 -11.11 19.23
C THR A 88 22.12 -9.64 19.38
N LEU A 89 21.37 -9.08 18.43
CA LEU A 89 20.79 -7.76 18.57
C LEU A 89 19.46 -7.87 19.33
N VAL A 90 19.38 -7.23 20.49
CA VAL A 90 18.14 -7.10 21.27
C VAL A 90 17.53 -5.73 21.03
N LEU A 91 16.31 -5.70 20.50
CA LEU A 91 15.55 -4.51 20.23
C LEU A 91 14.37 -4.40 21.21
N PRO A 92 14.32 -3.36 22.06
CA PRO A 92 13.14 -3.09 22.85
C PRO A 92 12.02 -2.59 21.94
N LEU A 93 10.81 -3.11 22.10
CA LEU A 93 9.57 -2.60 21.49
C LEU A 93 8.78 -1.89 22.58
N ASP A 94 9.30 -0.79 23.07
CA ASP A 94 8.88 -0.11 24.29
C ASP A 94 8.03 1.15 24.06
N SER A 95 7.81 1.50 22.79
CA SER A 95 6.94 2.60 22.36
C SER A 95 5.87 2.09 21.42
N GLU A 96 4.63 2.48 21.65
CA GLU A 96 3.50 2.20 20.75
C GLU A 96 3.19 3.44 19.93
N LEU A 97 3.26 3.31 18.60
CA LEU A 97 2.92 4.39 17.67
C LEU A 97 1.39 4.55 17.62
N ASP A 98 0.94 5.80 17.66
CA ASP A 98 -0.46 6.12 17.45
C ASP A 98 -0.86 5.84 15.99
N PRO A 99 -2.06 5.28 15.73
CA PRO A 99 -2.58 5.12 14.36
C PRO A 99 -2.55 6.41 13.54
N GLU A 100 -2.89 7.55 14.12
CA GLU A 100 -2.91 8.84 13.43
C GLU A 100 -1.51 9.30 13.03
N GLU A 101 -0.50 9.07 13.88
CA GLU A 101 0.91 9.33 13.56
C GLU A 101 1.41 8.46 12.40
N LEU A 102 1.04 7.19 12.38
CA LEU A 102 1.36 6.27 11.29
C LEU A 102 0.71 6.70 9.97
N GLU A 103 -0.57 7.10 10.02
CA GLU A 103 -1.33 7.59 8.86
C GLU A 103 -0.69 8.86 8.28
N GLU A 104 -0.35 9.81 9.15
CA GLU A 104 0.29 11.06 8.72
C GLU A 104 1.71 10.82 8.18
N SER A 105 2.48 9.97 8.85
CA SER A 105 3.82 9.60 8.40
C SER A 105 3.79 8.94 7.03
N LEU A 106 2.87 7.98 6.83
CA LEU A 106 2.69 7.31 5.53
C LEU A 106 2.19 8.29 4.46
N ARG A 107 1.28 9.22 4.81
CA ARG A 107 0.80 10.26 3.89
C ARG A 107 1.94 11.13 3.35
N LYS A 108 2.88 11.51 4.21
CA LYS A 108 4.08 12.25 3.80
C LYS A 108 4.94 11.49 2.79
N GLU A 109 5.04 10.17 2.91
CA GLU A 109 5.76 9.35 1.93
C GLU A 109 4.97 9.19 0.62
N VAL A 110 3.66 8.96 0.70
CA VAL A 110 2.78 8.85 -0.47
C VAL A 110 2.79 10.14 -1.29
N SER A 111 2.78 11.31 -0.64
CA SER A 111 2.80 12.63 -1.32
C SER A 111 4.08 12.91 -2.12
N LYS A 112 5.17 12.16 -1.88
CA LYS A 112 6.41 12.26 -2.67
C LYS A 112 6.32 11.53 -4.01
N LEU A 113 5.30 10.68 -4.21
CA LEU A 113 5.15 9.91 -5.43
C LEU A 113 4.66 10.79 -6.60
N PRO A 114 5.18 10.60 -7.83
CA PRO A 114 4.89 11.48 -8.97
C PRO A 114 3.40 11.57 -9.35
N GLN A 115 2.60 10.61 -8.91
CA GLN A 115 1.18 10.51 -9.25
C GLN A 115 0.26 11.21 -8.26
N ASP A 116 0.77 11.58 -7.10
CA ASP A 116 0.01 12.29 -6.08
C ASP A 116 0.13 13.82 -6.26
N LYS A 117 0.06 14.29 -7.52
CA LYS A 117 0.07 15.73 -7.81
C LYS A 117 -1.13 16.49 -7.22
N GLU A 118 -2.13 15.78 -6.73
CA GLU A 118 -3.38 16.33 -6.23
C GLU A 118 -3.64 16.05 -4.74
N GLY A 119 -2.74 15.36 -4.03
CA GLY A 119 -2.76 15.25 -2.55
C GLY A 119 -4.00 14.61 -1.93
N ASP A 120 -4.76 13.79 -2.67
CA ASP A 120 -6.13 13.47 -2.34
C ASP A 120 -6.34 12.03 -1.86
N PHE A 121 -5.34 11.46 -1.16
CA PHE A 121 -5.56 10.19 -0.47
C PHE A 121 -5.90 10.41 1.01
N LYS A 122 -7.02 9.81 1.42
CA LYS A 122 -7.29 9.55 2.83
C LYS A 122 -6.69 8.20 3.15
N ILE A 123 -5.79 8.17 4.15
CA ILE A 123 -5.11 6.97 4.62
C ILE A 123 -5.68 6.65 5.99
N SER A 124 -6.05 5.40 6.22
CA SER A 124 -6.55 4.92 7.51
C SER A 124 -5.82 3.63 7.89
N TYR A 125 -5.33 3.55 9.11
CA TYR A 125 -4.73 2.36 9.67
C TYR A 125 -5.79 1.26 9.80
N LEU A 126 -5.44 0.02 9.41
CA LEU A 126 -6.32 -1.14 9.57
C LEU A 126 -5.82 -2.09 10.65
N ASN A 127 -4.61 -2.59 10.48
CA ASN A 127 -3.97 -3.49 11.43
C ASN A 127 -2.47 -3.62 11.17
N GLY A 128 -1.76 -4.18 12.12
CA GLY A 128 -0.32 -4.41 12.10
C GLY A 128 0.28 -4.19 13.48
N ASP A 129 1.52 -4.58 13.67
CA ASP A 129 2.25 -4.27 14.89
C ASP A 129 2.65 -2.79 14.90
N ARG A 130 2.42 -2.10 16.03
CA ARG A 130 2.71 -0.67 16.21
C ARG A 130 3.82 -0.43 17.24
N PHE A 131 4.32 -1.50 17.86
CA PHE A 131 5.39 -1.35 18.84
C PHE A 131 6.74 -1.19 18.17
N VAL A 132 7.46 -0.15 18.55
CA VAL A 132 8.77 0.23 18.01
C VAL A 132 9.73 0.56 19.15
N PRO A 133 11.05 0.55 18.91
CA PRO A 133 12.01 1.10 19.84
C PRO A 133 11.81 2.61 20.03
N SER A 134 11.76 3.09 21.28
CA SER A 134 11.63 4.52 21.58
C SER A 134 12.86 5.32 21.23
N GLN A 135 14.03 4.68 21.11
CA GLN A 135 15.30 5.33 20.80
C GLN A 135 16.30 4.40 20.13
N GLY A 136 17.33 4.98 19.52
CA GLY A 136 18.48 4.25 18.96
C GLY A 136 18.19 3.54 17.63
N VAL A 137 17.00 3.66 17.07
CA VAL A 137 16.58 3.06 15.79
C VAL A 137 15.97 4.15 14.91
N GLU A 138 16.38 4.19 13.66
CA GLU A 138 15.76 5.01 12.63
C GLU A 138 14.66 4.20 11.93
N LEU A 139 13.47 4.79 11.80
CA LEU A 139 12.32 4.17 11.14
C LEU A 139 12.14 4.77 9.74
N LYS A 140 11.97 3.91 8.73
CA LYS A 140 11.75 4.34 7.33
C LYS A 140 10.67 3.51 6.68
N TRP A 141 9.77 4.17 5.98
CA TRP A 141 8.84 3.48 5.09
C TRP A 141 9.59 2.91 3.89
N ALA A 142 9.26 1.68 3.52
CA ALA A 142 9.87 0.98 2.40
C ALA A 142 8.83 0.20 1.59
N GLY A 143 9.18 -0.12 0.35
CA GLY A 143 8.37 -1.01 -0.50
C GLY A 143 7.04 -0.40 -0.94
N LEU A 144 6.87 0.91 -0.88
CA LEU A 144 5.71 1.56 -1.46
C LEU A 144 5.75 1.41 -2.98
N PRO A 145 4.64 1.02 -3.63
CA PRO A 145 4.60 0.93 -5.08
C PRO A 145 4.72 2.33 -5.71
N GLN A 146 5.34 2.41 -6.89
CA GLN A 146 5.46 3.67 -7.63
C GLN A 146 4.08 4.24 -8.02
N VAL A 147 3.12 3.34 -8.19
CA VAL A 147 1.71 3.66 -8.51
C VAL A 147 0.87 3.17 -7.35
N ILE A 148 0.20 4.10 -6.66
CA ILE A 148 -0.73 3.77 -5.60
C ILE A 148 -2.16 3.79 -6.16
N HIS A 149 -2.87 2.69 -5.91
CA HIS A 149 -4.29 2.57 -6.20
C HIS A 149 -5.09 2.65 -4.90
N PRO A 150 -6.33 3.21 -4.95
CA PRO A 150 -7.26 3.10 -3.83
C PRO A 150 -7.49 1.63 -3.46
N GLY A 151 -7.78 1.38 -2.20
CA GLY A 151 -7.97 0.04 -1.67
C GLY A 151 -7.06 -0.26 -0.48
N GLN A 152 -6.87 -1.53 -0.19
CA GLN A 152 -5.98 -1.94 0.90
C GLN A 152 -4.54 -2.07 0.41
N ILE A 153 -3.61 -1.51 1.16
CA ILE A 153 -2.17 -1.66 0.92
C ILE A 153 -1.47 -2.21 2.16
N VAL A 154 -0.34 -2.87 1.92
CA VAL A 154 0.61 -3.25 2.96
C VAL A 154 1.85 -2.39 2.79
N ALA A 155 2.11 -1.52 3.74
CA ALA A 155 3.34 -0.75 3.82
C ALA A 155 4.33 -1.43 4.77
N SER A 156 5.61 -1.34 4.45
CA SER A 156 6.69 -1.88 5.27
C SER A 156 7.36 -0.74 6.04
N LEU A 157 7.48 -0.90 7.36
CA LEU A 157 8.25 -0.01 8.22
C LEU A 157 9.57 -0.70 8.56
N ASP A 158 10.65 -0.19 8.00
CA ASP A 158 12.00 -0.73 8.19
C ASP A 158 12.69 -0.05 9.37
N PHE A 159 13.35 -0.87 10.21
CA PHE A 159 14.12 -0.44 11.36
C PHE A 159 15.60 -0.47 11.02
N TYR A 160 16.28 0.64 11.22
CA TYR A 160 17.72 0.76 10.99
C TYR A 160 18.44 1.03 12.31
N PHE A 161 19.40 0.18 12.62
CA PHE A 161 20.31 0.33 13.73
C PHE A 161 21.75 0.40 13.18
N GLU A 162 22.54 1.41 13.58
CA GLU A 162 23.89 1.65 13.06
C GLU A 162 23.95 1.59 11.51
N ASN A 163 23.01 2.22 10.82
CA ASN A 163 22.86 2.25 9.36
C ASN A 163 22.61 0.88 8.70
N ARG A 164 22.29 -0.15 9.48
CA ARG A 164 21.92 -1.48 8.98
C ARG A 164 20.45 -1.74 9.21
N LYS A 165 19.77 -2.24 8.19
CA LYS A 165 18.41 -2.70 8.33
C LYS A 165 18.36 -3.95 9.20
N VAL A 166 17.66 -3.88 10.32
CA VAL A 166 17.63 -4.95 11.33
C VAL A 166 16.27 -5.61 11.44
N HIS A 167 15.19 -4.90 11.10
CA HIS A 167 13.83 -5.45 11.16
C HIS A 167 12.92 -4.77 10.14
N THR A 168 11.80 -5.42 9.82
CA THR A 168 10.71 -4.88 9.01
C THR A 168 9.39 -5.28 9.64
N GLN A 169 8.57 -4.30 9.94
CA GLN A 169 7.16 -4.51 10.27
C GLN A 169 6.29 -4.29 9.03
N ARG A 170 5.19 -5.06 8.92
CA ARG A 170 4.20 -4.89 7.87
C ARG A 170 2.92 -4.37 8.48
N ILE A 171 2.48 -3.23 7.99
CA ILE A 171 1.30 -2.52 8.49
C ILE A 171 0.31 -2.38 7.34
N LYS A 172 -0.95 -2.70 7.59
CA LYS A 172 -2.02 -2.58 6.61
C LYS A 172 -2.75 -1.26 6.77
N PHE A 173 -2.96 -0.60 5.66
CA PHE A 173 -3.70 0.63 5.55
C PHE A 173 -4.80 0.50 4.50
N LYS A 174 -5.84 1.30 4.68
CA LYS A 174 -6.88 1.58 3.72
C LYS A 174 -6.57 2.91 3.06
N LEU A 175 -6.57 2.94 1.74
CA LEU A 175 -6.42 4.15 0.96
C LEU A 175 -7.72 4.43 0.22
N GLU A 176 -8.28 5.62 0.44
CA GLU A 176 -9.42 6.14 -0.28
C GLU A 176 -8.97 7.36 -1.08
N ARG A 177 -9.31 7.39 -2.38
CA ARG A 177 -8.99 8.54 -3.22
C ARG A 177 -10.16 9.49 -3.26
N ARG A 178 -9.87 10.78 -3.10
CA ARG A 178 -10.82 11.87 -3.30
C ARG A 178 -11.19 11.96 -4.78
N MET A 179 -12.48 12.04 -5.05
CA MET A 179 -12.98 12.19 -6.41
C MET A 179 -14.34 12.86 -6.43
N ASN A 180 -14.64 13.50 -7.55
CA ASN A 180 -15.96 14.02 -7.80
C ASN A 180 -16.82 12.92 -8.44
N ALA A 181 -18.00 12.72 -7.90
CA ALA A 181 -18.94 11.73 -8.38
C ALA A 181 -20.35 12.32 -8.42
N LEU A 182 -21.18 11.84 -9.35
CA LEU A 182 -22.55 12.26 -9.51
C LEU A 182 -23.49 11.33 -8.74
N PHE A 183 -24.40 11.93 -8.01
CA PHE A 183 -25.43 11.29 -7.20
C PHE A 183 -26.81 11.69 -7.68
N ALA A 184 -27.80 10.82 -7.46
CA ALA A 184 -29.19 11.17 -7.73
C ALA A 184 -29.65 12.24 -6.74
N LYS A 185 -30.04 13.41 -7.23
CA LYS A 185 -30.62 14.50 -6.45
C LYS A 185 -32.08 14.26 -6.14
N LYS A 186 -32.76 13.48 -6.98
CA LYS A 186 -34.16 13.09 -6.89
C LYS A 186 -34.28 11.58 -7.14
N GLU A 187 -35.43 11.01 -6.82
CA GLU A 187 -35.77 9.65 -7.25
C GLU A 187 -35.86 9.60 -8.79
N ILE A 188 -35.17 8.62 -9.39
CA ILE A 188 -35.18 8.38 -10.84
C ILE A 188 -35.79 7.02 -11.08
N ARG A 189 -36.93 6.98 -11.77
CA ARG A 189 -37.66 5.73 -12.03
C ARG A 189 -37.09 4.98 -13.21
N LYS A 190 -37.23 3.66 -13.20
CA LYS A 190 -36.93 2.82 -14.37
C LYS A 190 -37.62 3.33 -15.62
N GLY A 191 -36.87 3.46 -16.72
CA GLY A 191 -37.35 3.98 -17.99
C GLY A 191 -37.31 5.50 -18.08
N GLN A 192 -37.08 6.25 -17.01
CA GLN A 192 -36.93 7.69 -17.02
C GLN A 192 -35.61 8.09 -17.69
N LYS A 193 -35.67 9.18 -18.49
CA LYS A 193 -34.47 9.83 -19.04
C LYS A 193 -33.82 10.69 -17.98
N LEU A 194 -32.52 10.53 -17.82
CA LEU A 194 -31.68 11.31 -16.92
C LEU A 194 -31.63 12.78 -17.37
N GLN A 195 -31.97 13.71 -16.49
CA GLN A 195 -31.92 15.14 -16.71
C GLN A 195 -30.76 15.75 -15.88
N ALA A 196 -30.28 16.92 -16.31
CA ALA A 196 -29.22 17.63 -15.57
C ALA A 196 -29.65 17.96 -14.12
N ASP A 197 -30.95 18.30 -13.92
CA ASP A 197 -31.52 18.62 -12.61
C ASP A 197 -31.69 17.42 -11.68
N ASP A 198 -31.51 16.21 -12.18
CA ASP A 198 -31.54 14.98 -11.39
C ASP A 198 -30.15 14.66 -10.77
N LEU A 199 -29.12 15.43 -11.14
CA LEU A 199 -27.72 15.21 -10.79
C LEU A 199 -27.28 16.15 -9.66
N GLU A 200 -26.52 15.58 -8.74
CA GLU A 200 -25.79 16.32 -7.71
C GLU A 200 -24.33 15.84 -7.69
N GLU A 201 -23.42 16.77 -7.95
CA GLU A 201 -21.99 16.47 -7.84
C GLU A 201 -21.54 16.58 -6.37
N ARG A 202 -20.89 15.55 -5.89
CA ARG A 202 -20.30 15.50 -4.54
C ARG A 202 -18.86 15.02 -4.61
N THR A 203 -18.03 15.63 -3.78
CA THR A 203 -16.68 15.12 -3.52
C THR A 203 -16.76 14.04 -2.47
N VAL A 204 -16.26 12.85 -2.78
CA VAL A 204 -16.26 11.68 -1.91
C VAL A 204 -14.90 11.00 -1.91
N TYR A 205 -14.61 10.24 -0.85
CA TYR A 205 -13.47 9.35 -0.78
C TYR A 205 -13.91 7.92 -1.10
N MET A 206 -13.22 7.26 -2.03
CA MET A 206 -13.57 5.90 -2.49
C MET A 206 -12.37 4.99 -2.50
N GLU A 207 -12.61 3.72 -2.13
CA GLU A 207 -11.60 2.64 -2.12
C GLU A 207 -11.33 2.06 -3.51
N GLU A 208 -12.25 2.26 -4.45
CA GLU A 208 -12.17 1.69 -5.79
C GLU A 208 -11.84 2.79 -6.81
N SER A 209 -11.13 2.41 -7.86
CA SER A 209 -11.01 3.26 -9.05
C SER A 209 -12.38 3.41 -9.68
N PHE A 210 -13.00 4.56 -9.51
CA PHE A 210 -14.34 4.86 -10.02
C PHE A 210 -14.25 5.29 -11.49
N THR A 211 -14.18 4.31 -12.39
CA THR A 211 -14.09 4.54 -13.85
C THR A 211 -15.44 4.42 -14.55
N ASP A 212 -16.44 3.88 -13.86
CA ASP A 212 -17.79 3.62 -14.41
C ASP A 212 -18.83 4.67 -13.98
N GLY A 213 -18.38 5.84 -13.48
CA GLY A 213 -19.25 6.94 -13.11
C GLY A 213 -19.99 7.55 -14.29
N ILE A 214 -21.18 8.09 -14.02
CA ILE A 214 -21.91 8.96 -14.94
C ILE A 214 -21.21 10.33 -14.97
N SER A 215 -21.23 10.95 -16.13
CA SER A 215 -20.78 12.32 -16.35
C SER A 215 -21.94 13.20 -16.85
N SER A 216 -21.74 14.51 -16.90
CA SER A 216 -22.74 15.44 -17.47
C SER A 216 -23.06 15.16 -18.94
N LYS A 217 -22.13 14.49 -19.67
CA LYS A 217 -22.34 14.07 -21.07
C LYS A 217 -23.35 12.93 -21.21
N ASP A 218 -23.62 12.22 -20.13
CA ASP A 218 -24.50 11.06 -20.10
C ASP A 218 -25.98 11.43 -19.85
N VAL A 219 -26.28 12.73 -19.74
CA VAL A 219 -27.66 13.26 -19.69
C VAL A 219 -28.42 12.82 -20.94
N GLY A 220 -29.68 12.40 -20.75
CA GLY A 220 -30.52 11.81 -21.82
C GLY A 220 -30.47 10.29 -21.86
N SER A 221 -29.56 9.63 -21.17
CA SER A 221 -29.57 8.18 -20.98
C SER A 221 -30.78 7.72 -20.18
N THR A 222 -31.20 6.47 -20.36
CA THR A 222 -32.42 5.93 -19.74
C THR A 222 -32.08 5.01 -18.56
N ALA A 223 -32.69 5.26 -17.41
CA ALA A 223 -32.50 4.44 -16.22
C ALA A 223 -33.02 2.98 -16.44
N LEU A 224 -32.22 2.00 -16.09
CA LEU A 224 -32.54 0.57 -16.19
C LEU A 224 -33.24 0.02 -14.94
N LYS A 225 -33.14 0.72 -13.82
CA LYS A 225 -33.78 0.42 -12.53
C LYS A 225 -34.20 1.71 -11.83
N ASP A 226 -35.00 1.57 -10.77
CA ASP A 226 -35.27 2.69 -9.88
C ASP A 226 -34.02 3.06 -9.09
N LEU A 227 -33.73 4.36 -8.97
CA LEU A 227 -32.57 4.91 -8.27
C LEU A 227 -33.08 5.85 -7.17
N GLN A 228 -32.58 5.68 -5.97
CA GLN A 228 -32.98 6.45 -4.81
C GLN A 228 -32.21 7.77 -4.72
N ILE A 229 -32.80 8.76 -4.03
CA ILE A 229 -32.13 10.01 -3.70
C ILE A 229 -30.82 9.70 -2.97
N GLY A 230 -29.72 10.33 -3.39
CA GLY A 230 -28.38 10.12 -2.80
C GLY A 230 -27.68 8.85 -3.27
N GLU A 231 -28.26 8.08 -4.20
CA GLU A 231 -27.60 6.91 -4.80
C GLU A 231 -26.49 7.38 -5.76
N LEU A 232 -25.30 6.76 -5.65
CA LEU A 232 -24.19 6.98 -6.55
C LEU A 232 -24.51 6.46 -7.96
N LEU A 233 -24.37 7.34 -8.96
CA LEU A 233 -24.76 7.04 -10.33
C LEU A 233 -23.60 6.40 -11.11
N ARG A 234 -23.86 5.17 -11.63
CA ARG A 234 -22.89 4.38 -12.41
C ARG A 234 -23.44 4.05 -13.78
N LYS A 235 -22.57 4.00 -14.79
CA LYS A 235 -22.94 3.69 -16.19
C LYS A 235 -23.77 2.42 -16.34
N LYS A 236 -23.49 1.37 -15.58
CA LYS A 236 -24.23 0.10 -15.60
C LYS A 236 -25.73 0.22 -15.23
N GLN A 237 -26.14 1.34 -14.60
CA GLN A 237 -27.54 1.59 -14.21
C GLN A 237 -28.34 2.25 -15.33
N PHE A 238 -27.69 2.60 -16.44
CA PHE A 238 -28.30 3.35 -17.53
C PHE A 238 -28.12 2.67 -18.87
N ARG A 239 -29.11 2.87 -19.76
CA ARG A 239 -29.00 2.55 -21.18
C ARG A 239 -28.63 3.82 -21.94
N PHE A 240 -27.50 3.76 -22.62
CA PHE A 240 -27.01 4.83 -23.46
C PHE A 240 -27.53 4.64 -24.89
N LEU A 241 -28.05 5.71 -25.48
CA LEU A 241 -28.39 5.77 -26.89
C LEU A 241 -27.27 6.53 -27.58
N PHE A 242 -26.40 5.82 -28.27
CA PHE A 242 -25.34 6.41 -29.06
C PHE A 242 -25.83 6.67 -30.49
N ASP A 243 -25.36 7.75 -31.13
CA ASP A 243 -25.61 8.03 -32.54
C ASP A 243 -24.99 6.97 -33.45
N VAL A 244 -23.87 6.40 -33.02
CA VAL A 244 -23.23 5.19 -33.57
C VAL A 244 -23.10 4.17 -32.47
N GLN A 245 -23.68 2.97 -32.66
CA GLN A 245 -23.62 1.88 -31.70
C GLN A 245 -22.61 0.80 -32.16
N ARG A 246 -21.85 0.25 -31.22
CA ARG A 246 -20.95 -0.89 -31.48
C ARG A 246 -21.72 -2.05 -32.13
N GLY A 247 -21.18 -2.59 -33.21
CA GLY A 247 -21.78 -3.68 -33.99
C GLY A 247 -22.83 -3.21 -34.99
N GLY A 248 -23.23 -1.94 -34.95
CA GLY A 248 -24.16 -1.34 -35.90
C GLY A 248 -23.51 -1.01 -37.25
N ASP A 249 -24.32 -1.01 -38.31
CA ASP A 249 -23.87 -0.58 -39.63
C ASP A 249 -23.77 0.94 -39.68
N VAL A 250 -22.66 1.46 -40.21
CA VAL A 250 -22.37 2.89 -40.33
C VAL A 250 -21.88 3.23 -41.75
N ASN A 251 -22.17 4.44 -42.16
CA ASN A 251 -21.62 5.01 -43.40
C ASN A 251 -20.30 5.69 -43.10
N LEU A 252 -19.19 5.09 -43.55
CA LEU A 252 -17.87 5.72 -43.51
C LEU A 252 -17.73 6.66 -44.71
N VAL A 253 -17.50 7.92 -44.43
CA VAL A 253 -17.26 8.97 -45.43
C VAL A 253 -15.80 9.36 -45.40
N TYR A 254 -15.15 9.38 -46.52
CA TYR A 254 -13.82 9.91 -46.71
C TYR A 254 -13.84 11.04 -47.75
N THR A 255 -13.25 12.18 -47.45
CA THR A 255 -13.21 13.35 -48.31
C THR A 255 -11.76 13.76 -48.56
N LYS A 256 -11.36 13.90 -49.83
CA LYS A 256 -10.06 14.43 -50.24
C LYS A 256 -10.25 15.36 -51.44
N GLY A 257 -10.15 16.67 -51.23
CA GLY A 257 -10.48 17.69 -52.23
C GLY A 257 -11.90 17.53 -52.72
N ASN A 258 -12.10 17.35 -54.04
CA ASN A 258 -13.42 17.14 -54.61
C ASN A 258 -13.89 15.67 -54.63
N LEU A 259 -13.09 14.76 -54.13
CA LEU A 259 -13.43 13.32 -54.07
C LEU A 259 -14.11 13.00 -52.73
N VAL A 260 -15.33 12.47 -52.82
CA VAL A 260 -16.09 11.95 -51.65
C VAL A 260 -16.31 10.45 -51.88
N VAL A 261 -15.78 9.63 -51.00
CA VAL A 261 -15.97 8.17 -51.00
C VAL A 261 -16.88 7.81 -49.82
N LYS A 262 -17.97 7.06 -50.12
CA LYS A 262 -18.88 6.54 -49.07
C LYS A 262 -18.81 5.00 -49.11
N SER A 263 -18.67 4.40 -47.94
CA SER A 263 -18.63 2.94 -47.76
C SER A 263 -19.44 2.53 -46.54
N LYS A 264 -20.14 1.42 -46.62
CA LYS A 264 -20.80 0.82 -45.43
C LYS A 264 -19.81 -0.07 -44.69
N THR A 265 -19.74 0.10 -43.37
CA THR A 265 -18.90 -0.70 -42.49
C THR A 265 -19.57 -0.91 -41.14
N LYS A 266 -18.94 -1.66 -40.22
CA LYS A 266 -19.46 -1.87 -38.87
C LYS A 266 -18.67 -1.05 -37.86
N ALA A 267 -19.38 -0.44 -36.94
CA ALA A 267 -18.77 0.25 -35.81
C ALA A 267 -18.20 -0.79 -34.82
N LEU A 268 -16.96 -0.62 -34.42
CA LEU A 268 -16.26 -1.43 -33.42
C LEU A 268 -16.35 -0.81 -32.01
N SER A 269 -16.66 0.49 -31.93
CA SER A 269 -16.98 1.20 -30.70
C SER A 269 -18.24 2.04 -30.86
N SER A 270 -18.85 2.45 -29.73
CA SER A 270 -20.00 3.38 -29.73
C SER A 270 -19.51 4.79 -29.51
N GLY A 271 -20.27 5.80 -30.04
CA GLY A 271 -19.98 7.22 -29.85
C GLY A 271 -21.12 8.11 -30.30
N ASN A 272 -21.11 9.35 -29.81
CA ASN A 272 -22.05 10.43 -30.18
C ASN A 272 -21.41 11.38 -31.19
N ILE A 273 -22.21 12.22 -31.79
CA ILE A 273 -21.76 13.26 -32.75
C ILE A 273 -20.58 14.04 -32.15
N GLY A 274 -19.51 14.16 -32.93
CA GLY A 274 -18.23 14.79 -32.53
C GLY A 274 -17.20 13.85 -31.93
N GLU A 275 -17.57 12.64 -31.48
CA GLU A 275 -16.64 11.66 -30.90
C GLU A 275 -15.96 10.81 -32.00
N ILE A 276 -14.77 10.30 -31.66
CA ILE A 276 -14.04 9.38 -32.54
C ILE A 276 -14.45 7.96 -32.18
N VAL A 277 -14.82 7.18 -33.19
CA VAL A 277 -15.17 5.77 -33.08
C VAL A 277 -14.30 4.94 -34.00
N ASP A 278 -14.01 3.71 -33.58
CA ASP A 278 -13.36 2.74 -34.42
C ASP A 278 -14.39 2.02 -35.30
N VAL A 279 -14.10 1.88 -36.57
CA VAL A 279 -14.92 1.14 -37.53
C VAL A 279 -14.06 0.06 -38.22
N SER A 280 -14.71 -1.00 -38.72
CA SER A 280 -14.05 -2.10 -39.39
C SER A 280 -13.52 -1.62 -40.75
N SER A 281 -12.27 -1.99 -41.07
CA SER A 281 -11.73 -1.83 -42.42
C SER A 281 -12.18 -2.98 -43.32
N HIS A 282 -12.28 -2.74 -44.61
CA HIS A 282 -12.51 -3.81 -45.61
C HIS A 282 -11.30 -4.78 -45.77
N SER A 283 -10.10 -4.41 -45.30
CA SER A 283 -8.97 -5.32 -45.19
C SER A 283 -9.12 -6.18 -43.93
N LYS A 284 -8.85 -7.49 -44.07
CA LYS A 284 -9.22 -8.54 -43.08
C LYS A 284 -8.84 -8.34 -41.61
N GLU A 285 -8.04 -7.33 -41.24
CA GLU A 285 -7.55 -7.12 -39.85
C GLU A 285 -7.42 -5.66 -39.44
N GLY A 286 -7.98 -4.72 -40.20
CA GLY A 286 -7.79 -3.30 -39.93
C GLY A 286 -8.98 -2.66 -39.18
N LYS A 287 -8.66 -1.78 -38.23
CA LYS A 287 -9.60 -0.79 -37.69
C LYS A 287 -9.25 0.60 -38.23
N ILE A 288 -10.25 1.41 -38.43
CA ILE A 288 -10.13 2.81 -38.88
C ILE A 288 -10.82 3.67 -37.82
N SER A 289 -10.12 4.69 -37.33
CA SER A 289 -10.71 5.68 -36.42
C SER A 289 -11.36 6.79 -37.25
N ALA A 290 -12.62 7.09 -36.97
CA ALA A 290 -13.40 8.10 -37.70
C ALA A 290 -14.28 8.89 -36.74
N ARG A 291 -14.55 10.15 -37.05
CA ARG A 291 -15.40 11.04 -36.24
C ARG A 291 -16.87 10.86 -36.60
N VAL A 292 -17.72 10.72 -35.62
CA VAL A 292 -19.17 10.71 -35.80
C VAL A 292 -19.65 12.12 -36.22
N VAL A 293 -20.22 12.25 -37.40
CA VAL A 293 -20.72 13.54 -37.93
C VAL A 293 -22.25 13.64 -37.90
N GLU A 294 -22.92 12.50 -38.00
CA GLU A 294 -24.34 12.38 -37.83
C GLU A 294 -24.72 10.95 -37.41
N LYS A 295 -25.99 10.74 -37.05
CA LYS A 295 -26.49 9.41 -36.64
C LYS A 295 -26.19 8.37 -37.74
N GLY A 296 -25.40 7.35 -37.41
CA GLY A 296 -25.01 6.29 -38.33
C GLY A 296 -24.01 6.70 -39.39
N THR A 297 -23.38 7.87 -39.32
CA THR A 297 -22.39 8.36 -40.28
C THR A 297 -21.09 8.81 -39.58
N VAL A 298 -19.98 8.37 -40.10
CA VAL A 298 -18.64 8.70 -39.58
C VAL A 298 -17.77 9.24 -40.68
N LEU A 299 -16.91 10.23 -40.36
CA LEU A 299 -15.96 10.87 -41.27
C LEU A 299 -14.55 10.47 -40.92
N LEU A 300 -13.82 9.95 -41.90
CA LEU A 300 -12.39 9.72 -41.75
C LEU A 300 -11.66 11.06 -41.88
N GLU A 301 -11.00 11.46 -40.79
CA GLU A 301 -10.13 12.64 -40.76
C GLU A 301 -8.74 12.27 -41.31
N ASN A 302 -8.17 13.15 -42.13
CA ASN A 302 -6.82 13.00 -42.71
C ASN A 302 -5.74 13.42 -41.69
#